data_6e234e71c86634c4b5c7ea51604a35c1
#
_entry.id   6e234e71c86634c4b5c7ea51604a35c1
#
_cell.length_a   1.000
_cell.length_b   1.000
_cell.length_c   1.000
_cell.angle_alpha   90.00
_cell.angle_beta   90.00
_cell.angle_gamma   90.00
#
_symmetry.space_group_name_H-M   'P 1'
#
loop_
_entity.id
_entity.type
_entity.pdbx_description
1 polymer ?
#
loop_
_entity_poly.entity_id
_entity_poly.type
_entity_poly.pdbx_seq_one_letter_code
_entity_poly.pdbx_strand_id
1 'polypeptide(L)'
;MATRTTPANEDERAQVIPLLDSLRIRTGTRGRPRKRLKVLAADKGDDAKDLRHRLRTRGIRPQIPTQVWKSRKPRGRPITTDVPRFQAERTFAWFQCKYRRLVVRWERLAACFNAFLAIAMIHMWVHKLIAG
;
A
#
# COMPACT_ATOMS: atom_id res chain seq x y z
N MET A 1 -6.36 -1.77 -7.75
CA MET A 1 -5.34 -2.07 -6.73
C MET A 1 -3.99 -2.13 -7.45
N ALA A 2 -2.93 -1.60 -6.86
CA ALA A 2 -1.58 -1.73 -7.40
C ALA A 2 -0.75 -2.55 -6.41
N THR A 3 0.04 -3.46 -6.92
CA THR A 3 0.93 -4.32 -6.13
C THR A 3 2.30 -4.35 -6.77
N ARG A 4 3.32 -4.53 -5.95
CA ARG A 4 4.69 -4.73 -6.38
C ARG A 4 5.33 -5.78 -5.48
N THR A 5 5.95 -6.75 -6.05
CA THR A 5 6.73 -7.75 -5.33
C THR A 5 8.20 -7.40 -5.43
N THR A 6 8.89 -7.48 -4.32
CA THR A 6 10.32 -7.18 -4.20
C THR A 6 11.02 -8.30 -3.43
N PRO A 7 12.33 -8.47 -3.57
CA PRO A 7 13.10 -9.33 -2.70
C PRO A 7 12.94 -8.92 -1.22
N ALA A 8 13.02 -9.89 -0.31
CA ALA A 8 12.80 -9.64 1.12
C ALA A 8 13.84 -8.72 1.77
N ASN A 9 15.00 -8.55 1.14
CA ASN A 9 16.10 -7.69 1.59
C ASN A 9 16.06 -6.28 1.00
N GLU A 10 15.04 -5.94 0.20
CA GLU A 10 14.93 -4.62 -0.41
C GLU A 10 14.25 -3.62 0.54
N ASP A 11 14.68 -2.36 0.52
CA ASP A 11 14.06 -1.31 1.34
C ASP A 11 12.62 -1.03 0.86
N GLU A 12 11.64 -1.36 1.70
CA GLU A 12 10.22 -1.16 1.43
C GLU A 12 9.88 0.32 1.18
N ARG A 13 10.55 1.24 1.86
CA ARG A 13 10.35 2.69 1.71
C ARG A 13 10.69 3.17 0.31
N ALA A 14 11.73 2.59 -0.30
CA ALA A 14 12.13 2.91 -1.68
C ALA A 14 11.06 2.51 -2.69
N GLN A 15 10.21 1.53 -2.36
CA GLN A 15 9.18 1.00 -3.25
C GLN A 15 7.88 1.83 -3.26
N VAL A 16 7.67 2.68 -2.26
CA VAL A 16 6.44 3.48 -2.13
C VAL A 16 6.22 4.38 -3.35
N ILE A 17 7.25 5.10 -3.79
CA ILE A 17 7.13 6.02 -4.91
C ILE A 17 6.90 5.31 -6.25
N PRO A 18 7.68 4.27 -6.63
CA PRO A 18 7.40 3.47 -7.83
C PRO A 18 6.00 2.83 -7.83
N LEU A 19 5.53 2.38 -6.67
CA LEU A 19 4.18 1.84 -6.53
C LEU A 19 3.12 2.90 -6.79
N LEU A 20 3.29 4.11 -6.25
CA LEU A 20 2.40 5.25 -6.49
C LEU A 20 2.39 5.65 -7.97
N ASP A 21 3.53 5.59 -8.66
CA ASP A 21 3.63 5.92 -10.08
C ASP A 21 2.91 4.90 -10.99
N SER A 22 2.78 3.66 -10.52
CA SER A 22 2.04 2.60 -11.21
C SER A 22 0.52 2.74 -11.08
N LEU A 23 0.02 3.57 -10.15
CA LEU A 23 -1.41 3.69 -9.88
C LEU A 23 -2.19 4.26 -11.06
N ARG A 24 -3.34 3.64 -11.32
CA ARG A 24 -4.34 4.07 -12.32
C ARG A 24 -5.72 3.92 -11.68
N ILE A 25 -6.29 5.04 -11.22
CA ILE A 25 -7.60 5.04 -10.55
C ILE A 25 -8.64 5.53 -11.56
N ARG A 26 -9.51 4.63 -12.01
CA ARG A 26 -10.67 5.00 -12.81
C ARG A 26 -11.73 5.61 -11.88
N THR A 27 -12.20 6.80 -12.22
CA THR A 27 -13.19 7.55 -11.42
C THR A 27 -14.64 7.29 -11.86
N GLY A 28 -14.85 6.41 -12.86
CA GLY A 28 -16.18 6.16 -13.44
C GLY A 28 -16.66 7.25 -14.39
N THR A 29 -16.01 8.41 -14.41
CA THR A 29 -16.30 9.51 -15.33
C THR A 29 -15.44 9.44 -16.58
N ARG A 30 -15.93 10.04 -17.69
CA ARG A 30 -15.17 10.16 -18.94
C ARG A 30 -13.92 11.02 -18.70
N GLY A 31 -12.75 10.49 -19.03
CA GLY A 31 -11.49 11.22 -18.88
C GLY A 31 -10.30 10.33 -18.49
N ARG A 32 -9.14 10.98 -18.29
CA ARG A 32 -7.91 10.29 -17.95
C ARG A 32 -7.94 9.74 -16.51
N PRO A 33 -7.51 8.49 -16.28
CA PRO A 33 -7.44 7.92 -14.93
C PRO A 33 -6.62 8.80 -13.97
N ARG A 34 -7.12 8.95 -12.75
CA ARG A 34 -6.40 9.67 -11.70
C ARG A 34 -5.15 8.89 -11.29
N LYS A 35 -4.01 9.56 -11.24
CA LYS A 35 -2.74 8.99 -10.80
C LYS A 35 -2.35 9.36 -9.37
N ARG A 36 -3.10 10.28 -8.73
CA ARG A 36 -2.72 10.85 -7.43
C ARG A 36 -3.75 10.51 -6.35
N LEU A 37 -3.26 10.02 -5.24
CA LEU A 37 -4.01 9.87 -3.99
C LEU A 37 -4.05 11.21 -3.25
N LYS A 38 -5.08 11.43 -2.44
CA LYS A 38 -5.14 12.58 -1.51
C LYS A 38 -4.32 12.31 -0.24
N VAL A 39 -4.37 11.09 0.25
CA VAL A 39 -3.75 10.66 1.51
C VAL A 39 -3.06 9.31 1.30
N LEU A 40 -1.88 9.15 1.88
CA LEU A 40 -1.20 7.87 2.01
C LEU A 40 -1.07 7.55 3.50
N ALA A 41 -1.76 6.50 3.94
CA ALA A 41 -1.56 5.92 5.26
C ALA A 41 -0.56 4.76 5.15
N ALA A 42 0.48 4.79 5.97
CA ALA A 42 1.49 3.75 6.02
C ALA A 42 1.93 3.47 7.45
N ASP A 43 2.76 2.46 7.64
CA ASP A 43 3.21 2.07 8.97
C ASP A 43 4.28 3.01 9.51
N LYS A 44 4.55 2.90 10.81
CA LYS A 44 5.62 3.61 11.52
C LYS A 44 7.00 3.25 10.96
N GLY A 45 7.18 2.04 10.45
CA GLY A 45 8.38 1.60 9.75
C GLY A 45 8.73 2.45 8.52
N ASP A 46 7.71 3.05 7.88
CA ASP A 46 7.87 3.92 6.71
C ASP A 46 8.21 5.37 7.06
N ASP A 47 8.44 5.68 8.35
CA ASP A 47 8.75 7.05 8.78
C ASP A 47 10.15 7.48 8.34
N ALA A 48 10.22 8.12 7.17
CA ALA A 48 11.42 8.73 6.63
C ALA A 48 11.13 10.18 6.21
N LYS A 49 12.03 11.10 6.56
CA LYS A 49 11.90 12.54 6.22
C LYS A 49 11.83 12.75 4.72
N ASP A 50 12.67 12.05 3.96
CA ASP A 50 12.71 12.13 2.50
C ASP A 50 11.40 11.65 1.88
N LEU A 51 10.87 10.50 2.31
CA LEU A 51 9.60 9.98 1.84
C LEU A 51 8.45 10.98 2.11
N ARG A 52 8.39 11.56 3.31
CA ARG A 52 7.39 12.58 3.66
C ARG A 52 7.50 13.82 2.79
N HIS A 53 8.73 14.27 2.51
CA HIS A 53 8.98 15.41 1.62
C HIS A 53 8.49 15.11 0.20
N ARG A 54 8.90 13.98 -0.37
CA ARG A 54 8.49 13.53 -1.72
C ARG A 54 6.97 13.33 -1.86
N LEU A 55 6.29 12.88 -0.83
CA LEU A 55 4.83 12.78 -0.83
C LEU A 55 4.17 14.17 -0.83
N ARG A 56 4.66 15.09 0.01
CA ARG A 56 4.12 16.47 0.07
C ARG A 56 4.33 17.24 -1.23
N THR A 57 5.49 17.14 -1.86
CA THR A 57 5.76 17.77 -3.17
C THR A 57 4.84 17.24 -4.26
N ARG A 58 4.36 16.00 -4.12
CA ARG A 58 3.34 15.40 -5.00
C ARG A 58 1.89 15.77 -4.61
N GLY A 59 1.71 16.57 -3.57
CA GLY A 59 0.40 16.96 -3.03
C GLY A 59 -0.34 15.79 -2.36
N ILE A 60 0.40 14.80 -1.83
CA ILE A 60 -0.14 13.67 -1.08
C ILE A 60 0.11 13.92 0.40
N ARG A 61 -0.94 13.88 1.22
CA ARG A 61 -0.82 14.00 2.68
C ARG A 61 -0.30 12.68 3.27
N PRO A 62 0.91 12.66 3.86
CA PRO A 62 1.42 11.46 4.52
C PRO A 62 0.76 11.29 5.89
N GLN A 63 0.09 10.17 6.10
CA GLN A 63 -0.48 9.76 7.38
C GLN A 63 0.32 8.59 7.94
N ILE A 64 1.60 8.86 8.23
CA ILE A 64 2.57 7.92 8.73
C ILE A 64 2.84 8.29 10.20
N PRO A 65 2.66 7.42 11.18
CA PRO A 65 2.98 7.73 12.57
C PRO A 65 4.47 8.06 12.70
N THR A 66 4.79 9.08 13.50
CA THR A 66 6.19 9.45 13.75
C THR A 66 6.84 8.48 14.72
N GLN A 67 8.05 8.07 14.42
CA GLN A 67 8.86 7.28 15.37
C GLN A 67 9.34 8.19 16.50
N VAL A 68 8.74 8.04 17.67
CA VAL A 68 9.13 8.80 18.86
C VAL A 68 10.25 8.04 19.56
N TRP A 69 11.47 8.56 19.50
CA TRP A 69 12.57 8.12 20.35
C TRP A 69 12.35 8.73 21.76
N LYS A 70 12.60 7.97 22.81
CA LYS A 70 12.26 8.27 24.22
C LYS A 70 12.66 9.68 24.72
N SER A 71 13.51 10.40 24.03
CA SER A 71 14.10 11.67 24.49
C SER A 71 13.54 12.95 23.86
N ARG A 72 12.65 12.90 22.87
CA ARG A 72 12.22 14.12 22.16
C ARG A 72 10.75 14.11 21.80
N LYS A 73 9.99 15.08 22.30
CA LYS A 73 8.61 15.32 21.85
C LYS A 73 8.61 15.72 20.37
N PRO A 74 7.73 15.15 19.52
CA PRO A 74 7.63 15.54 18.13
C PRO A 74 7.20 17.02 18.05
N ARG A 75 7.94 17.81 17.26
CA ARG A 75 7.56 19.20 16.96
C ARG A 75 6.54 19.21 15.85
N GLY A 76 5.52 20.06 15.99
CA GLY A 76 4.50 20.29 14.98
C GLY A 76 3.12 19.73 15.33
N ARG A 77 2.18 19.93 14.40
CA ARG A 77 0.79 19.49 14.57
C ARG A 77 0.71 17.95 14.63
N PRO A 78 -0.08 17.38 15.54
CA PRO A 78 -0.29 15.92 15.59
C PRO A 78 -0.77 15.37 14.24
N ILE A 79 -0.29 14.18 13.90
CA ILE A 79 -0.72 13.49 12.67
C ILE A 79 -2.11 12.94 12.93
N THR A 80 -3.10 13.44 12.17
CA THR A 80 -4.47 12.95 12.26
C THR A 80 -4.55 11.59 11.55
N THR A 81 -5.00 10.56 12.25
CA THR A 81 -5.18 9.20 11.73
C THR A 81 -6.64 8.96 11.38
N ASP A 82 -7.13 9.66 10.37
CA ASP A 82 -8.51 9.60 9.88
C ASP A 82 -8.76 8.50 8.84
N VAL A 83 -7.68 7.94 8.27
CA VAL A 83 -7.77 6.83 7.31
C VAL A 83 -7.55 5.51 8.04
N PRO A 84 -8.51 4.58 7.98
CA PRO A 84 -8.42 3.31 8.70
C PRO A 84 -7.35 2.40 8.09
N ARG A 85 -6.29 2.14 8.85
CA ARG A 85 -5.18 1.24 8.46
C ARG A 85 -5.59 -0.23 8.48
N PHE A 86 -6.50 -0.60 9.35
CA PHE A 86 -6.95 -1.99 9.51
C PHE A 86 -7.49 -2.61 8.21
N GLN A 87 -7.89 -1.79 7.23
CA GLN A 87 -8.34 -2.29 5.94
C GLN A 87 -7.23 -2.99 5.15
N ALA A 88 -6.00 -2.47 5.21
CA ALA A 88 -4.86 -3.12 4.58
C ALA A 88 -4.51 -4.44 5.30
N GLU A 89 -4.42 -4.41 6.62
CA GLU A 89 -4.16 -5.59 7.45
C GLU A 89 -5.23 -6.67 7.26
N ARG A 90 -6.50 -6.28 7.23
CA ARG A 90 -7.63 -7.17 6.95
C ARG A 90 -7.54 -7.80 5.56
N THR A 91 -7.12 -7.03 4.56
CA THR A 91 -6.94 -7.53 3.19
C THR A 91 -5.81 -8.56 3.13
N PHE A 92 -4.68 -8.29 3.77
CA PHE A 92 -3.57 -9.24 3.86
C PHE A 92 -3.95 -10.51 4.62
N ALA A 93 -4.60 -10.39 5.78
CA ALA A 93 -5.09 -11.53 6.54
C ALA A 93 -6.04 -12.40 5.70
N TRP A 94 -6.94 -11.78 4.95
CA TRP A 94 -7.85 -12.49 4.07
C TRP A 94 -7.11 -13.24 2.95
N PHE A 95 -6.10 -12.62 2.33
CA PHE A 95 -5.25 -13.30 1.34
C PHE A 95 -4.51 -14.49 1.95
N GLN A 96 -3.93 -14.31 3.13
CA GLN A 96 -3.19 -15.37 3.80
C GLN A 96 -4.08 -16.55 4.20
N CYS A 97 -5.28 -16.29 4.70
CA CYS A 97 -6.21 -17.34 5.09
C CYS A 97 -6.77 -18.11 3.87
N LYS A 98 -7.09 -17.41 2.78
CA LYS A 98 -7.79 -18.02 1.64
C LYS A 98 -6.86 -18.60 0.58
N TYR A 99 -5.66 -18.02 0.40
CA TYR A 99 -4.71 -18.42 -0.64
C TYR A 99 -3.37 -18.85 -0.05
N ARG A 100 -3.27 -20.13 0.30
CA ARG A 100 -2.05 -20.71 0.91
C ARG A 100 -0.78 -20.47 0.09
N ARG A 101 -0.87 -20.42 -1.25
CA ARG A 101 0.26 -20.13 -2.14
C ARG A 101 0.81 -18.72 -2.02
N LEU A 102 0.04 -17.77 -1.48
CA LEU A 102 0.54 -16.41 -1.18
C LEU A 102 1.28 -16.34 0.16
N VAL A 103 1.08 -17.32 1.04
CA VAL A 103 1.78 -17.41 2.33
C VAL A 103 3.11 -18.13 2.19
N VAL A 104 3.09 -19.29 1.51
CA VAL A 104 4.27 -20.10 1.26
C VAL A 104 4.63 -19.99 -0.22
N ARG A 105 5.74 -19.31 -0.49
CA ARG A 105 6.22 -19.14 -1.86
C ARG A 105 6.90 -20.40 -2.36
N TRP A 106 6.24 -21.13 -3.22
CA TRP A 106 6.78 -22.29 -3.92
C TRP A 106 7.39 -21.93 -5.28
N GLU A 107 6.96 -20.80 -5.85
CA GLU A 107 7.36 -20.35 -7.16
C GLU A 107 8.75 -19.73 -7.15
N ARG A 108 9.65 -20.28 -7.97
CA ARG A 108 11.00 -19.72 -8.19
C ARG A 108 10.94 -18.41 -8.99
N LEU A 109 10.01 -18.33 -9.93
CA LEU A 109 9.85 -17.16 -10.80
C LEU A 109 8.90 -16.14 -10.17
N ALA A 110 9.36 -14.90 -10.04
CA ALA A 110 8.54 -13.80 -9.55
C ALA A 110 7.29 -13.55 -10.42
N ALA A 111 7.39 -13.81 -11.73
CA ALA A 111 6.25 -13.70 -12.65
C ALA A 111 5.10 -14.64 -12.28
N CYS A 112 5.39 -15.90 -11.91
CA CYS A 112 4.38 -16.86 -11.47
C CYS A 112 3.71 -16.42 -10.17
N PHE A 113 4.49 -15.94 -9.19
CA PHE A 113 3.95 -15.44 -7.94
C PHE A 113 3.04 -14.22 -8.18
N ASN A 114 3.45 -13.28 -9.05
CA ASN A 114 2.63 -12.13 -9.44
C ASN A 114 1.34 -12.53 -10.14
N ALA A 115 1.36 -13.58 -10.97
CA ALA A 115 0.17 -14.10 -11.60
C ALA A 115 -0.82 -14.65 -10.57
N PHE A 116 -0.36 -15.43 -9.58
CA PHE A 116 -1.21 -15.91 -8.48
C PHE A 116 -1.78 -14.76 -7.65
N LEU A 117 -0.98 -13.74 -7.35
CA LEU A 117 -1.45 -12.54 -6.65
C LEU A 117 -2.53 -11.81 -7.44
N ALA A 118 -2.35 -11.67 -8.76
CA ALA A 118 -3.35 -11.06 -9.65
C ALA A 118 -4.67 -11.85 -9.67
N ILE A 119 -4.60 -13.19 -9.79
CA ILE A 119 -5.78 -14.07 -9.75
C ILE A 119 -6.51 -13.94 -8.41
N ALA A 120 -5.77 -13.94 -7.29
CA ALA A 120 -6.36 -13.78 -5.97
C ALA A 120 -7.07 -12.43 -5.82
N MET A 121 -6.48 -11.34 -6.35
CA MET A 121 -7.11 -10.02 -6.35
C MET A 121 -8.39 -9.99 -7.20
N ILE A 122 -8.36 -10.59 -8.41
CA ILE A 122 -9.54 -10.68 -9.27
C ILE A 122 -10.65 -11.44 -8.56
N HIS A 123 -10.34 -12.60 -7.98
CA HIS A 123 -11.32 -13.41 -7.25
C HIS A 123 -11.91 -12.64 -6.06
N MET A 124 -11.10 -11.88 -5.32
CA MET A 124 -11.58 -11.03 -4.22
C MET A 124 -12.59 -9.99 -4.72
N TRP A 125 -12.28 -9.32 -5.82
CA TRP A 125 -13.16 -8.29 -6.37
C TRP A 125 -14.45 -8.88 -6.93
N VAL A 126 -14.36 -10.00 -7.65
CA VAL A 126 -15.55 -10.71 -8.18
C VAL A 126 -16.45 -11.13 -7.02
N HIS A 127 -15.88 -11.75 -5.98
CA HIS A 127 -16.64 -12.15 -4.80
C HIS A 127 -17.34 -10.95 -4.14
N LYS A 128 -16.63 -9.82 -4.00
CA LYS A 128 -17.21 -8.60 -3.41
C LYS A 128 -18.30 -7.98 -4.27
N LEU A 129 -18.22 -8.08 -5.58
CA LEU A 129 -19.23 -7.56 -6.52
C LEU A 129 -20.48 -8.43 -6.56
N ILE A 130 -20.33 -9.75 -6.39
CA ILE A 130 -21.45 -10.71 -6.43
C ILE A 130 -22.13 -10.83 -5.07
N ALA A 131 -21.34 -10.82 -3.98
CA ALA A 131 -21.89 -11.00 -2.63
C ALA A 131 -22.40 -9.69 -1.98
N GLY A 132 -22.28 -8.55 -2.68
CA GLY A 132 -22.85 -7.25 -2.28
C GLY A 132 -22.07 -6.58 -1.21
#